data_8f905a6c577c8a09350fad7d702b0286
#
_entry.id   8f905a6c577c8a09350fad7d702b0286
#
_cell.length_a   1.000
_cell.length_b   1.000
_cell.length_c   1.000
_cell.angle_alpha   90.00
_cell.angle_beta   90.00
_cell.angle_gamma   90.00
#
_symmetry.space_group_name_H-M   'P 1'
#
loop_
_entity.id
_entity.type
_entity.pdbx_description
1 polymer ?
#
loop_
_entity_poly.entity_id
_entity_poly.type
_entity_poly.pdbx_seq_one_letter_code
_entity_poly.pdbx_strand_id
1 'polypeptide(L)'
;MAITPPPDIRQLLGAHPHSKELTDHVSSLATLISKPSTAPEVKSYSDAIYFNYFALGLSLLFKPINGYKPKGGLKQEELRDADLVLDSIDIYNVIKSSKPGTAKPFAAYPMSPLVLTLSSQPLEKDAKPRPSHFEVKPETTGKDFVACLGEPDRKGGGAGPSSGSIGIWCEWSKDGVMVEFGGEESRGPQAWERGKDAVWKVLSVFPRGDST
;
A
#
# COMPACT_ATOMS: atom_id res chain seq x y z
N MET A 1 -17.14 10.51 -24.55
CA MET A 1 -16.56 11.19 -23.38
C MET A 1 -15.32 10.41 -22.99
N ALA A 2 -14.15 11.03 -22.97
CA ALA A 2 -12.94 10.38 -22.46
C ALA A 2 -13.12 10.21 -20.94
N ILE A 3 -13.13 8.96 -20.47
CA ILE A 3 -13.16 8.65 -19.04
C ILE A 3 -11.77 9.01 -18.53
N THR A 4 -11.69 10.09 -17.76
CA THR A 4 -10.44 10.44 -17.07
C THR A 4 -10.10 9.27 -16.12
N PRO A 5 -8.92 8.68 -16.22
CA PRO A 5 -8.55 7.62 -15.29
C PRO A 5 -8.62 8.14 -13.84
N PRO A 6 -8.97 7.31 -12.87
CA PRO A 6 -8.95 7.72 -11.47
C PRO A 6 -7.57 8.26 -11.10
N PRO A 7 -7.48 9.29 -10.25
CA PRO A 7 -6.21 9.88 -9.87
C PRO A 7 -5.30 8.83 -9.21
N ASP A 8 -4.03 8.86 -9.55
CA ASP A 8 -3.02 8.00 -8.91
C ASP A 8 -2.93 8.38 -7.43
N ILE A 9 -3.10 7.40 -6.55
CA ILE A 9 -3.05 7.60 -5.08
C ILE A 9 -1.71 8.18 -4.60
N ARG A 10 -0.63 8.04 -5.38
CA ARG A 10 0.66 8.66 -5.11
C ARG A 10 0.62 10.19 -5.01
N GLN A 11 -0.36 10.83 -5.63
CA GLN A 11 -0.53 12.28 -5.54
C GLN A 11 -0.78 12.76 -4.10
N LEU A 12 -1.15 11.84 -3.20
CA LEU A 12 -1.31 12.13 -1.77
C LEU A 12 0.01 12.11 -1.00
N LEU A 13 1.08 11.49 -1.53
CA LEU A 13 2.38 11.46 -0.86
C LEU A 13 2.90 12.89 -0.66
N GLY A 14 3.49 13.16 0.51
CA GLY A 14 3.91 14.49 0.91
C GLY A 14 2.80 15.38 1.51
N ALA A 15 1.54 14.95 1.48
CA ALA A 15 0.43 15.69 2.08
C ALA A 15 0.52 15.68 3.63
N HIS A 16 -0.01 16.74 4.26
CA HIS A 16 -0.18 16.79 5.71
C HIS A 16 -1.47 16.08 6.14
N PRO A 17 -1.61 15.63 7.41
CA PRO A 17 -2.74 14.84 7.89
C PRO A 17 -4.14 15.38 7.57
N HIS A 18 -4.35 16.69 7.69
CA HIS A 18 -5.64 17.33 7.42
C HIS A 18 -5.65 18.17 6.13
N SER A 19 -4.75 17.86 5.19
CA SER A 19 -4.81 18.52 3.88
C SER A 19 -6.14 18.24 3.18
N LYS A 20 -6.56 19.18 2.34
CA LYS A 20 -7.84 19.07 1.62
C LYS A 20 -7.87 17.81 0.75
N GLU A 21 -6.78 17.53 0.03
CA GLU A 21 -6.65 16.41 -0.89
C GLU A 21 -6.85 15.07 -0.17
N LEU A 22 -6.21 14.92 1.01
CA LEU A 22 -6.31 13.71 1.82
C LEU A 22 -7.71 13.55 2.42
N THR A 23 -8.28 14.64 2.93
CA THR A 23 -9.62 14.66 3.50
C THR A 23 -10.68 14.32 2.45
N ASP A 24 -10.59 14.90 1.25
CA ASP A 24 -11.48 14.63 0.12
C ASP A 24 -11.37 13.16 -0.31
N HIS A 25 -10.15 12.61 -0.37
CA HIS A 25 -9.93 11.21 -0.72
C HIS A 25 -10.60 10.26 0.28
N VAL A 26 -10.33 10.43 1.58
CA VAL A 26 -10.92 9.61 2.65
C VAL A 26 -12.46 9.72 2.62
N SER A 27 -13.00 10.93 2.42
CA SER A 27 -14.43 11.17 2.34
C SER A 27 -15.07 10.48 1.12
N SER A 28 -14.39 10.47 -0.02
CA SER A 28 -14.85 9.77 -1.22
C SER A 28 -14.93 8.26 -1.00
N LEU A 29 -13.93 7.66 -0.34
CA LEU A 29 -13.94 6.25 0.02
C LEU A 29 -15.06 5.91 1.01
N ALA A 30 -15.29 6.77 2.00
CA ALA A 30 -16.38 6.60 2.97
C ALA A 30 -17.76 6.60 2.28
N THR A 31 -17.93 7.43 1.26
CA THR A 31 -19.15 7.49 0.45
C THR A 31 -19.38 6.17 -0.30
N LEU A 32 -18.33 5.57 -0.88
CA LEU A 32 -18.43 4.28 -1.60
C LEU A 32 -18.93 3.13 -0.72
N ILE A 33 -18.67 3.16 0.57
CA ILE A 33 -19.13 2.14 1.52
C ILE A 33 -20.36 2.57 2.33
N SER A 34 -21.00 3.68 1.93
CA SER A 34 -22.19 4.23 2.61
C SER A 34 -21.98 4.52 4.10
N LYS A 35 -20.77 4.95 4.48
CA LYS A 35 -20.45 5.39 5.84
C LYS A 35 -20.18 6.90 5.86
N PRO A 36 -20.93 7.69 6.64
CA PRO A 36 -20.84 9.15 6.60
C PRO A 36 -19.53 9.71 7.16
N SER A 37 -18.86 8.97 8.02
CA SER A 37 -17.57 9.36 8.60
C SER A 37 -16.80 8.14 9.06
N THR A 38 -15.47 8.16 8.86
CA THR A 38 -14.55 7.18 9.40
C THR A 38 -13.40 7.92 10.07
N ALA A 39 -13.35 7.89 11.39
CA ALA A 39 -12.18 8.36 12.12
C ALA A 39 -11.09 7.28 12.06
N PRO A 40 -9.81 7.66 11.91
CA PRO A 40 -8.71 6.71 11.96
C PRO A 40 -8.44 6.27 13.41
N GLU A 41 -7.94 5.05 13.56
CA GLU A 41 -7.21 4.68 14.77
C GLU A 41 -5.76 5.16 14.62
N VAL A 42 -5.34 6.07 15.48
CA VAL A 42 -4.00 6.64 15.43
C VAL A 42 -3.05 5.81 16.28
N LYS A 43 -1.88 5.47 15.71
CA LYS A 43 -0.75 4.88 16.45
C LYS A 43 0.46 5.76 16.24
N SER A 44 0.97 6.38 17.29
CA SER A 44 2.14 7.24 17.23
C SER A 44 3.36 6.58 17.85
N TYR A 45 4.49 6.75 17.18
CA TYR A 45 5.84 6.38 17.60
C TYR A 45 6.75 7.61 17.42
N SER A 46 7.99 7.53 17.87
CA SER A 46 8.92 8.68 17.80
C SER A 46 9.34 9.07 16.38
N ASP A 47 9.20 8.17 15.43
CA ASP A 47 9.66 8.26 14.04
C ASP A 47 8.57 7.97 13.00
N ALA A 48 7.37 7.56 13.44
CA ALA A 48 6.28 7.16 12.56
C ALA A 48 4.92 7.36 13.22
N ILE A 49 3.94 7.85 12.47
CA ILE A 49 2.55 7.94 12.92
C ILE A 49 1.65 7.25 11.87
N TYR A 50 0.83 6.31 12.32
CA TYR A 50 -0.11 5.58 11.48
C TYR A 50 -1.53 6.08 11.72
N PHE A 51 -2.23 6.40 10.63
CA PHE A 51 -3.67 6.65 10.63
C PHE A 51 -4.36 5.44 9.96
N ASN A 52 -4.93 4.54 10.78
CA ASN A 52 -5.52 3.29 10.34
C ASN A 52 -7.03 3.43 10.13
N TYR A 53 -7.47 3.46 8.89
CA TYR A 53 -8.87 3.48 8.49
C TYR A 53 -9.34 2.05 8.20
N PHE A 54 -9.53 1.25 9.24
CA PHE A 54 -9.85 -0.19 9.13
C PHE A 54 -11.06 -0.46 8.22
N ALA A 55 -12.11 0.36 8.31
CA ALA A 55 -13.30 0.19 7.49
C ALA A 55 -13.11 0.52 6.02
N LEU A 56 -12.05 1.27 5.69
CA LEU A 56 -11.71 1.68 4.32
C LEU A 56 -10.58 0.82 3.72
N GLY A 57 -10.03 -0.13 4.48
CA GLY A 57 -8.88 -0.89 3.99
C GLY A 57 -7.67 -0.02 3.66
N LEU A 58 -7.42 1.03 4.46
CA LEU A 58 -6.40 2.04 4.21
C LEU A 58 -5.61 2.32 5.49
N SER A 59 -4.29 2.35 5.40
CA SER A 59 -3.41 2.86 6.44
C SER A 59 -2.46 3.90 5.84
N LEU A 60 -2.31 5.02 6.53
CA LEU A 60 -1.48 6.14 6.12
C LEU A 60 -0.34 6.28 7.10
N LEU A 61 0.89 6.19 6.62
CA LEU A 61 2.10 6.38 7.41
C LEU A 61 2.62 7.80 7.21
N PHE A 62 2.64 8.58 8.29
CA PHE A 62 3.25 9.90 8.30
C PHE A 62 4.62 9.86 8.96
N LYS A 63 5.58 10.55 8.35
CA LYS A 63 6.90 10.82 8.93
C LYS A 63 6.92 12.19 9.60
N PRO A 64 7.52 12.29 10.80
CA PRO A 64 7.86 13.58 11.40
C PRO A 64 8.94 14.30 10.59
N ILE A 65 8.75 15.60 10.42
CA ILE A 65 9.70 16.53 9.77
C ILE A 65 10.08 17.66 10.73
N ASN A 66 10.96 18.55 10.32
CA ASN A 66 11.38 19.75 11.08
C ASN A 66 11.89 19.43 12.49
N GLY A 67 12.47 18.26 12.72
CA GLY A 67 12.95 17.82 14.02
C GLY A 67 11.86 17.47 15.04
N TYR A 68 10.59 17.40 14.62
CA TYR A 68 9.51 16.95 15.49
C TYR A 68 9.73 15.48 15.88
N LYS A 69 9.63 15.22 17.20
CA LYS A 69 9.72 13.87 17.77
C LYS A 69 8.46 13.60 18.59
N PRO A 70 7.42 13.03 17.99
CA PRO A 70 6.20 12.69 18.71
C PRO A 70 6.48 11.65 19.81
N LYS A 71 5.65 11.65 20.83
CA LYS A 71 5.69 10.60 21.84
C LYS A 71 4.85 9.41 21.39
N GLY A 72 5.15 8.24 21.89
CA GLY A 72 4.30 7.06 21.70
C GLY A 72 2.93 7.24 22.36
N GLY A 73 1.88 6.78 21.70
CA GLY A 73 0.50 6.77 22.24
C GLY A 73 -0.23 8.11 22.20
N LEU A 74 0.26 9.11 21.46
CA LEU A 74 -0.46 10.37 21.24
C LEU A 74 -1.76 10.13 20.49
N LYS A 75 -2.80 10.89 20.82
CA LYS A 75 -4.05 10.96 20.07
C LYS A 75 -3.90 11.94 18.91
N GLN A 76 -4.84 11.89 17.96
CA GLN A 76 -4.81 12.72 16.77
C GLN A 76 -4.73 14.22 17.08
N GLU A 77 -5.51 14.70 18.04
CA GLU A 77 -5.58 16.10 18.47
C GLU A 77 -4.30 16.63 19.16
N GLU A 78 -3.40 15.71 19.55
CA GLU A 78 -2.13 16.03 20.20
C GLU A 78 -0.96 16.10 19.20
N LEU A 79 -1.21 15.74 17.93
CA LEU A 79 -0.20 15.74 16.88
C LEU A 79 0.01 17.15 16.31
N ARG A 80 1.21 17.39 15.79
CA ARG A 80 1.56 18.63 15.07
C ARG A 80 1.46 18.37 13.56
N ASP A 81 0.30 18.57 12.98
CA ASP A 81 0.04 18.25 11.57
C ASP A 81 1.04 18.90 10.60
N ALA A 82 1.42 20.16 10.84
CA ALA A 82 2.39 20.88 10.00
C ALA A 82 3.80 20.23 10.01
N ASP A 83 4.09 19.42 11.02
CA ASP A 83 5.36 18.72 11.18
C ASP A 83 5.27 17.24 10.80
N LEU A 84 4.24 16.84 10.05
CA LEU A 84 4.00 15.49 9.56
C LEU A 84 3.77 15.50 8.06
N VAL A 85 4.39 14.57 7.33
CA VAL A 85 4.17 14.37 5.89
C VAL A 85 3.86 12.90 5.61
N LEU A 86 2.92 12.66 4.70
CA LEU A 86 2.56 11.32 4.27
C LEU A 86 3.72 10.69 3.48
N ASP A 87 4.26 9.63 4.02
CA ASP A 87 5.43 8.92 3.49
C ASP A 87 5.06 7.59 2.82
N SER A 88 4.03 6.90 3.31
CA SER A 88 3.54 5.66 2.71
C SER A 88 2.04 5.49 2.88
N ILE A 89 1.46 4.76 1.94
CA ILE A 89 0.04 4.41 1.90
C ILE A 89 -0.07 2.90 1.76
N ASP A 90 -0.66 2.23 2.75
CA ASP A 90 -0.96 0.81 2.67
C ASP A 90 -2.43 0.59 2.31
N ILE A 91 -2.66 -0.18 1.27
CA ILE A 91 -3.97 -0.52 0.72
C ILE A 91 -4.19 -2.01 0.94
N TYR A 92 -5.33 -2.37 1.51
CA TYR A 92 -5.63 -3.74 1.91
C TYR A 92 -6.62 -4.41 0.98
N ASN A 93 -6.33 -5.66 0.64
CA ASN A 93 -7.24 -6.57 -0.04
C ASN A 93 -7.67 -7.70 0.90
N VAL A 94 -8.93 -8.08 0.86
CA VAL A 94 -9.45 -9.18 1.67
C VAL A 94 -9.47 -10.46 0.85
N ILE A 95 -8.64 -11.41 1.28
CA ILE A 95 -8.57 -12.74 0.66
C ILE A 95 -9.52 -13.66 1.43
N LYS A 96 -10.47 -14.26 0.74
CA LYS A 96 -11.55 -15.10 1.32
C LYS A 96 -11.06 -16.30 2.16
N SER A 97 -9.82 -16.72 1.97
CA SER A 97 -9.21 -17.87 2.67
C SER A 97 -8.47 -17.51 3.96
N SER A 98 -8.40 -16.22 4.32
CA SER A 98 -7.66 -15.79 5.51
C SER A 98 -8.40 -16.18 6.79
N LYS A 99 -7.77 -16.97 7.66
CA LYS A 99 -8.28 -17.21 9.03
C LYS A 99 -8.29 -15.90 9.79
N PRO A 100 -9.34 -15.61 10.59
CA PRO A 100 -9.37 -14.42 11.44
C PRO A 100 -8.16 -14.43 12.39
N GLY A 101 -7.38 -13.37 12.36
CA GLY A 101 -6.33 -13.13 13.36
C GLY A 101 -6.90 -12.50 14.62
N THR A 102 -6.08 -12.33 15.66
CA THR A 102 -6.44 -11.66 16.92
C THR A 102 -6.51 -10.13 16.79
N ALA A 103 -5.88 -9.56 15.76
CA ALA A 103 -5.90 -8.12 15.49
C ALA A 103 -7.17 -7.72 14.71
N LYS A 104 -7.62 -6.47 14.91
CA LYS A 104 -8.71 -5.88 14.13
C LYS A 104 -8.37 -5.90 12.64
N PRO A 105 -9.13 -6.61 11.80
CA PRO A 105 -8.80 -6.72 10.39
C PRO A 105 -9.14 -5.44 9.63
N PHE A 106 -8.35 -5.13 8.61
CA PHE A 106 -8.73 -4.15 7.61
C PHE A 106 -9.80 -4.74 6.68
N ALA A 107 -10.76 -3.90 6.28
CA ALA A 107 -11.68 -4.21 5.18
C ALA A 107 -10.93 -4.18 3.84
N ALA A 108 -11.59 -4.63 2.77
CA ALA A 108 -11.06 -4.39 1.43
C ALA A 108 -11.18 -2.91 1.06
N TYR A 109 -10.16 -2.38 0.39
CA TYR A 109 -10.19 -1.03 -0.17
C TYR A 109 -11.32 -0.91 -1.21
N PRO A 110 -12.20 0.10 -1.10
CA PRO A 110 -13.45 0.10 -1.85
C PRO A 110 -13.32 0.54 -3.32
N MET A 111 -12.20 1.16 -3.70
CA MET A 111 -11.98 1.62 -5.08
C MET A 111 -11.27 0.54 -5.91
N SER A 112 -11.87 0.15 -7.05
CA SER A 112 -11.29 -0.81 -7.98
C SER A 112 -11.67 -0.45 -9.43
N PRO A 113 -10.71 -0.53 -10.38
CA PRO A 113 -9.30 -0.85 -10.18
C PRO A 113 -8.54 0.28 -9.48
N LEU A 114 -7.50 -0.09 -8.75
CA LEU A 114 -6.48 0.87 -8.30
C LEU A 114 -5.51 1.11 -9.45
N VAL A 115 -5.32 2.36 -9.85
CA VAL A 115 -4.41 2.73 -10.94
C VAL A 115 -3.09 3.22 -10.38
N LEU A 116 -2.00 2.60 -10.80
CA LEU A 116 -0.62 2.98 -10.48
C LEU A 116 0.05 3.52 -11.73
N THR A 117 0.51 4.76 -11.72
CA THR A 117 1.36 5.30 -12.78
C THR A 117 2.75 4.68 -12.65
N LEU A 118 3.31 4.15 -13.72
CA LEU A 118 4.62 3.51 -13.70
C LEU A 118 5.72 4.49 -14.11
N SER A 119 6.97 4.18 -13.69
CA SER A 119 8.13 4.93 -14.14
C SER A 119 8.29 4.75 -15.66
N SER A 120 8.56 5.85 -16.37
CA SER A 120 8.81 5.83 -17.81
C SER A 120 10.19 5.28 -18.19
N GLN A 121 11.07 5.06 -17.22
CA GLN A 121 12.41 4.55 -17.48
C GLN A 121 12.34 3.06 -17.86
N PRO A 122 12.99 2.63 -18.95
CA PRO A 122 13.12 1.22 -19.28
C PRO A 122 13.91 0.51 -18.17
N LEU A 123 13.49 -0.70 -17.83
CA LEU A 123 14.16 -1.52 -16.83
C LEU A 123 15.55 -1.96 -17.28
N GLU A 124 15.72 -2.18 -18.58
CA GLU A 124 16.98 -2.53 -19.26
C GLU A 124 16.96 -1.94 -20.67
N LYS A 125 18.17 -1.82 -21.29
CA LYS A 125 18.36 -1.19 -22.61
C LYS A 125 17.56 -1.83 -23.73
N ASP A 126 17.23 -3.13 -23.61
CA ASP A 126 16.52 -3.94 -24.61
C ASP A 126 15.16 -4.45 -24.09
N ALA A 127 14.66 -3.91 -22.97
CA ALA A 127 13.39 -4.34 -22.39
C ALA A 127 12.19 -3.88 -23.25
N LYS A 128 11.16 -4.70 -23.33
CA LYS A 128 9.90 -4.31 -23.94
C LYS A 128 9.36 -3.03 -23.30
N PRO A 129 8.72 -2.14 -24.07
CA PRO A 129 8.10 -0.93 -23.54
C PRO A 129 7.13 -1.31 -22.41
N ARG A 130 7.29 -0.67 -21.26
CA ARG A 130 6.38 -0.84 -20.12
C ARG A 130 5.10 -0.03 -20.37
N PRO A 131 3.94 -0.48 -19.86
CA PRO A 131 2.75 0.34 -19.85
C PRO A 131 2.99 1.60 -18.99
N SER A 132 2.32 2.69 -19.34
CA SER A 132 2.40 3.94 -18.54
C SER A 132 1.71 3.84 -17.19
N HIS A 133 0.78 2.90 -17.05
CA HIS A 133 0.03 2.64 -15.83
C HIS A 133 -0.29 1.16 -15.69
N PHE A 134 -0.55 0.74 -14.46
CA PHE A 134 -0.96 -0.60 -14.11
C PHE A 134 -2.26 -0.55 -13.30
N GLU A 135 -3.27 -1.28 -13.76
CA GLU A 135 -4.54 -1.45 -13.06
C GLU A 135 -4.48 -2.65 -12.13
N VAL A 136 -4.49 -2.41 -10.83
CA VAL A 136 -4.54 -3.45 -9.81
C VAL A 136 -5.98 -3.70 -9.41
N LYS A 137 -6.43 -4.93 -9.62
CA LYS A 137 -7.77 -5.43 -9.25
C LYS A 137 -7.68 -6.36 -8.05
N PRO A 138 -8.77 -6.66 -7.33
CA PRO A 138 -8.73 -7.57 -6.20
C PRO A 138 -8.13 -8.95 -6.51
N GLU A 139 -8.29 -9.44 -7.73
CA GLU A 139 -7.80 -10.74 -8.22
C GLU A 139 -6.39 -10.69 -8.83
N THR A 140 -5.75 -9.52 -8.90
CA THR A 140 -4.39 -9.39 -9.47
C THR A 140 -3.39 -10.24 -8.71
N THR A 141 -2.57 -11.00 -9.44
CA THR A 141 -1.66 -12.00 -8.90
C THR A 141 -0.18 -11.61 -9.02
N GLY A 142 0.71 -12.36 -8.38
CA GLY A 142 2.14 -12.13 -8.45
C GLY A 142 2.70 -12.09 -9.88
N LYS A 143 2.22 -12.96 -10.78
CA LYS A 143 2.62 -12.94 -12.20
C LYS A 143 2.21 -11.67 -12.93
N ASP A 144 1.04 -11.09 -12.56
CA ASP A 144 0.55 -9.86 -13.18
C ASP A 144 1.43 -8.66 -12.77
N PHE A 145 1.84 -8.61 -11.48
CA PHE A 145 2.78 -7.60 -10.99
C PHE A 145 4.13 -7.72 -11.70
N VAL A 146 4.72 -8.91 -11.77
CA VAL A 146 6.01 -9.11 -12.45
C VAL A 146 5.90 -8.80 -13.95
N ALA A 147 4.81 -9.17 -14.61
CA ALA A 147 4.60 -8.87 -16.03
C ALA A 147 4.58 -7.35 -16.32
N CYS A 148 4.03 -6.54 -15.40
CA CYS A 148 3.92 -5.09 -15.57
C CYS A 148 5.13 -4.32 -15.01
N LEU A 149 5.65 -4.74 -13.83
CA LEU A 149 6.69 -4.02 -13.11
C LEU A 149 8.11 -4.56 -13.38
N GLY A 150 8.21 -5.76 -13.95
CA GLY A 150 9.46 -6.49 -14.12
C GLY A 150 9.88 -7.24 -12.86
N GLU A 151 11.13 -7.69 -12.80
CA GLU A 151 11.68 -8.34 -11.60
C GLU A 151 11.74 -7.35 -10.44
N PRO A 152 11.36 -7.78 -9.20
CA PRO A 152 11.43 -6.92 -8.04
C PRO A 152 12.88 -6.64 -7.62
N ASP A 153 13.14 -5.43 -7.14
CA ASP A 153 14.45 -5.02 -6.60
C ASP A 153 14.77 -5.76 -5.29
N ARG A 154 13.73 -6.01 -4.48
CA ARG A 154 13.82 -6.69 -3.20
C ARG A 154 12.66 -7.66 -3.04
N LYS A 155 12.91 -8.77 -2.38
CA LYS A 155 11.90 -9.79 -2.09
C LYS A 155 12.22 -10.55 -0.80
N GLY A 156 11.21 -11.08 -0.13
CA GLY A 156 11.38 -11.81 1.12
C GLY A 156 10.11 -12.55 1.56
N GLY A 157 10.15 -13.15 2.75
CA GLY A 157 9.04 -13.95 3.29
C GLY A 157 9.01 -15.39 2.75
N GLY A 158 7.91 -16.07 2.99
CA GLY A 158 7.64 -17.44 2.52
C GLY A 158 8.17 -18.53 3.44
N ALA A 159 9.38 -18.99 3.29
CA ALA A 159 9.93 -20.13 4.01
C ALA A 159 10.92 -19.77 5.11
N GLY A 160 10.66 -20.25 6.32
CA GLY A 160 11.59 -20.20 7.46
C GLY A 160 10.92 -20.70 8.72
N PRO A 161 11.65 -21.27 9.68
CA PRO A 161 11.08 -21.80 10.94
C PRO A 161 10.33 -20.75 11.76
N SER A 162 10.73 -19.48 11.65
CA SER A 162 10.11 -18.31 12.31
C SER A 162 9.23 -17.47 11.39
N SER A 163 9.28 -17.68 10.07
CA SER A 163 8.56 -16.87 9.07
C SER A 163 7.32 -17.56 8.49
N GLY A 164 6.92 -18.69 9.03
CA GLY A 164 5.74 -19.44 8.56
C GLY A 164 4.41 -18.68 8.62
N SER A 165 4.39 -17.50 9.25
CA SER A 165 3.22 -16.61 9.33
C SER A 165 3.26 -15.47 8.31
N ILE A 166 4.42 -15.17 7.70
CA ILE A 166 4.59 -14.06 6.76
C ILE A 166 4.53 -14.59 5.35
N GLY A 167 3.60 -14.06 4.54
CA GLY A 167 3.56 -14.32 3.10
C GLY A 167 4.77 -13.75 2.38
N ILE A 168 5.01 -14.21 1.16
CA ILE A 168 6.03 -13.58 0.31
C ILE A 168 5.65 -12.15 0.01
N TRP A 169 6.67 -11.32 -0.15
CA TRP A 169 6.52 -9.93 -0.56
C TRP A 169 7.58 -9.56 -1.61
N CYS A 170 7.25 -8.60 -2.45
CA CYS A 170 8.10 -8.05 -3.50
C CYS A 170 8.05 -6.52 -3.46
N GLU A 171 9.19 -5.88 -3.70
CA GLU A 171 9.33 -4.42 -3.75
C GLU A 171 9.95 -4.00 -5.08
N TRP A 172 9.36 -2.97 -5.69
CA TRP A 172 9.81 -2.27 -6.88
C TRP A 172 10.08 -0.82 -6.50
N SER A 173 11.29 -0.53 -6.02
CA SER A 173 11.67 0.78 -5.46
C SER A 173 11.60 1.90 -6.49
N LYS A 174 11.94 1.62 -7.76
CA LYS A 174 11.82 2.57 -8.87
C LYS A 174 10.38 3.02 -9.14
N ASP A 175 9.43 2.15 -8.85
CA ASP A 175 8.01 2.46 -8.96
C ASP A 175 7.40 2.88 -7.63
N GLY A 176 8.14 2.82 -6.51
CA GLY A 176 7.65 3.14 -5.18
C GLY A 176 6.50 2.23 -4.77
N VAL A 177 6.64 0.92 -5.01
CA VAL A 177 5.60 -0.09 -4.75
C VAL A 177 6.19 -1.28 -4.01
N MET A 178 5.51 -1.74 -2.96
CA MET A 178 5.73 -3.03 -2.33
C MET A 178 4.40 -3.79 -2.26
N VAL A 179 4.45 -5.10 -2.47
CA VAL A 179 3.27 -5.97 -2.41
C VAL A 179 3.53 -7.14 -1.48
N GLU A 180 2.71 -7.31 -0.45
CA GLU A 180 2.60 -8.53 0.32
C GLU A 180 1.52 -9.41 -0.32
N PHE A 181 1.85 -10.66 -0.59
CA PHE A 181 0.90 -11.63 -1.14
C PHE A 181 0.25 -12.45 -0.03
N GLY A 182 -0.97 -12.89 -0.29
CA GLY A 182 -1.75 -13.69 0.66
C GLY A 182 -2.16 -15.04 0.09
N GLY A 183 -2.97 -15.76 0.88
CA GLY A 183 -3.38 -17.13 0.54
C GLY A 183 -2.32 -18.17 0.88
N GLU A 184 -2.66 -19.42 0.65
CA GLU A 184 -1.77 -20.58 0.89
C GLU A 184 -0.61 -20.61 -0.11
N GLU A 185 -0.78 -20.01 -1.30
CA GLU A 185 0.23 -19.93 -2.36
C GLU A 185 1.41 -19.05 -1.95
N SER A 186 1.18 -18.09 -1.05
CA SER A 186 2.21 -17.14 -0.58
C SER A 186 3.08 -17.67 0.56
N ARG A 187 2.85 -18.88 1.05
CA ARG A 187 3.45 -19.43 2.27
C ARG A 187 4.06 -20.80 2.10
N GLY A 188 4.97 -21.14 3.00
CA GLY A 188 5.62 -22.46 3.07
C GLY A 188 6.80 -22.61 2.10
N PRO A 189 7.39 -23.81 2.03
CA PRO A 189 8.62 -24.07 1.28
C PRO A 189 8.55 -23.76 -0.21
N GLN A 190 7.36 -23.88 -0.81
CA GLN A 190 7.11 -23.66 -2.23
C GLN A 190 6.47 -22.28 -2.52
N ALA A 191 6.51 -21.37 -1.57
CA ALA A 191 5.86 -20.05 -1.71
C ALA A 191 6.38 -19.27 -2.92
N TRP A 192 7.67 -19.36 -3.23
CA TRP A 192 8.27 -18.68 -4.38
C TRP A 192 7.91 -19.31 -5.72
N GLU A 193 7.62 -20.59 -5.78
CA GLU A 193 7.16 -21.29 -6.98
C GLU A 193 5.68 -21.01 -7.26
N ARG A 194 4.85 -21.05 -6.20
CA ARG A 194 3.40 -20.85 -6.27
C ARG A 194 2.99 -19.37 -6.20
N GLY A 195 3.87 -18.51 -5.72
CA GLY A 195 3.60 -17.11 -5.50
C GLY A 195 3.20 -16.32 -6.76
N LYS A 196 3.54 -16.84 -7.95
CA LYS A 196 3.04 -16.32 -9.21
C LYS A 196 1.51 -16.28 -9.29
N ASP A 197 0.83 -17.21 -8.61
CA ASP A 197 -0.62 -17.32 -8.59
C ASP A 197 -1.23 -16.77 -7.28
N ALA A 198 -0.38 -16.32 -6.34
CA ALA A 198 -0.82 -15.67 -5.10
C ALA A 198 -1.44 -14.30 -5.38
N VAL A 199 -2.59 -14.04 -4.78
CA VAL A 199 -3.26 -12.75 -4.85
C VAL A 199 -2.63 -11.78 -3.85
N TRP A 200 -2.54 -10.51 -4.21
CA TRP A 200 -2.04 -9.49 -3.30
C TRP A 200 -2.95 -9.31 -2.07
N LYS A 201 -2.33 -9.01 -0.94
CA LYS A 201 -3.00 -8.81 0.34
C LYS A 201 -2.83 -7.37 0.84
N VAL A 202 -1.61 -6.84 0.76
CA VAL A 202 -1.29 -5.45 1.06
C VAL A 202 -0.46 -4.90 -0.09
N LEU A 203 -0.84 -3.72 -0.54
CA LEU A 203 -0.08 -2.95 -1.51
C LEU A 203 0.33 -1.65 -0.84
N SER A 204 1.64 -1.46 -0.67
CA SER A 204 2.22 -0.23 -0.13
C SER A 204 2.73 0.64 -1.27
N VAL A 205 2.38 1.93 -1.20
CA VAL A 205 2.83 2.96 -2.14
C VAL A 205 3.64 3.98 -1.37
N PHE A 206 4.84 4.29 -1.85
CA PHE A 206 5.78 5.20 -1.19
C PHE A 206 6.56 6.04 -2.23
N PRO A 207 7.33 7.06 -1.83
CA PRO A 207 8.14 7.84 -2.74
C PRO A 207 9.08 6.96 -3.57
N ARG A 208 9.17 7.23 -4.86
CA ARG A 208 10.08 6.49 -5.75
C ARG A 208 11.52 6.69 -5.27
N GLY A 209 12.29 5.62 -5.27
CA GLY A 209 13.73 5.71 -5.05
C GLY A 209 14.38 6.48 -6.20
N ASP A 210 15.23 7.45 -5.87
CA ASP A 210 16.06 8.11 -6.85
C ASP A 210 16.96 7.06 -7.50
N SER A 211 16.98 7.05 -8.84
CA SER A 211 17.93 6.25 -9.59
C SER A 211 19.31 6.90 -9.40
N THR A 212 20.07 6.45 -8.39
CA THR A 212 21.49 6.79 -8.26
C THR A 212 22.32 6.08 -9.32
#